data_35fb2f898b34629a6dfe7e6ce25ca44c
#
_entry.id   35fb2f898b34629a6dfe7e6ce25ca44c
#
_cell.length_a   1.000
_cell.length_b   1.000
_cell.length_c   1.000
_cell.angle_alpha   90.00
_cell.angle_beta   90.00
_cell.angle_gamma   90.00
#
_symmetry.space_group_name_H-M   'P 1'
#
loop_
_entity.id
_entity.type
_entity.pdbx_description
1 polymer ?
#
loop_
_entity_poly.entity_id
_entity_poly.type
_entity_poly.pdbx_seq_one_letter_code
_entity_poly.pdbx_strand_id
1 'polypeptide(L)'
;MISISIIIPIYHVEQYARRCLESVMIQAIFNAEIECVVVDDCGLDGSMDIVRQMIACYQGPICFEIVCHEKNKGLSAARNTGLYHAKGDYVFFLDSDDYLMPDSFQYFLENLERYPDIDVVMGNVKNCKGGDLLIKRIENSWLIDDCNVFFSRMLHHQIYLFAWNKLIRRSLLMKHQVFFIEGIIYEDQAWSYKLFSHISSILLLPQVTYVYEYNPQSIVNKSFSPAMADLSVKSWTASVNNMLDNPPEPSRYSCNMTVGYLLFMGYFLMNAADMQLQFPISKGVSRDFLVVRRRLLLRSLRYGRLLLACFFLLLFRPFSYLQRVSLFRRHYYDIESVMNTIAHQTDFMHNKNRI
;
A
#
# COMPACT_ATOMS: atom_id res chain seq x y z
N MET A 1 24.08 -4.65 -14.65
CA MET A 1 23.63 -5.64 -13.66
C MET A 1 22.53 -4.95 -12.85
N ILE A 2 21.38 -5.60 -12.62
CA ILE A 2 20.28 -5.01 -11.86
C ILE A 2 20.65 -5.02 -10.38
N SER A 3 20.39 -3.92 -9.67
CA SER A 3 20.61 -3.84 -8.23
C SER A 3 19.28 -3.64 -7.46
N ILE A 4 19.14 -4.32 -6.31
CA ILE A 4 17.91 -4.33 -5.53
C ILE A 4 18.21 -4.05 -4.05
N SER A 5 17.44 -3.15 -3.45
CA SER A 5 17.47 -2.91 -2.01
C SER A 5 16.20 -3.49 -1.37
N ILE A 6 16.38 -4.47 -0.47
CA ILE A 6 15.30 -4.98 0.38
C ILE A 6 15.30 -4.15 1.67
N ILE A 7 14.16 -3.58 2.03
CA ILE A 7 14.00 -2.76 3.24
C ILE A 7 13.15 -3.52 4.25
N ILE A 8 13.71 -3.78 5.44
CA ILE A 8 13.06 -4.52 6.51
C ILE A 8 13.02 -3.67 7.78
N PRO A 9 11.87 -3.06 8.13
CA PRO A 9 11.69 -2.40 9.42
C PRO A 9 11.53 -3.44 10.53
N ILE A 10 12.27 -3.29 11.64
CA ILE A 10 12.26 -4.20 12.79
C ILE A 10 11.71 -3.46 14.02
N TYR A 11 10.60 -3.96 14.58
CA TYR A 11 10.03 -3.46 15.83
C TYR A 11 9.14 -4.53 16.50
N HIS A 12 9.53 -5.07 17.65
CA HIS A 12 8.78 -6.08 18.42
C HIS A 12 8.37 -7.31 17.59
N VAL A 13 9.34 -7.95 16.90
CA VAL A 13 9.11 -9.09 16.01
C VAL A 13 10.01 -10.29 16.31
N GLU A 14 10.44 -10.46 17.56
CA GLU A 14 11.37 -11.50 18.00
C GLU A 14 10.98 -12.90 17.50
N GLN A 15 9.68 -13.22 17.48
CA GLN A 15 9.19 -14.53 17.03
C GLN A 15 9.25 -14.72 15.50
N TYR A 16 9.36 -13.65 14.73
CA TYR A 16 9.23 -13.64 13.27
C TYR A 16 10.55 -13.31 12.55
N ALA A 17 11.39 -12.44 13.17
CA ALA A 17 12.59 -11.88 12.56
C ALA A 17 13.52 -12.93 11.95
N ARG A 18 13.69 -14.09 12.61
CA ARG A 18 14.52 -15.19 12.10
C ARG A 18 14.01 -15.67 10.74
N ARG A 19 12.74 -16.06 10.65
CA ARG A 19 12.17 -16.59 9.41
C ARG A 19 12.14 -15.54 8.30
N CYS A 20 11.84 -14.29 8.63
CA CYS A 20 11.91 -13.18 7.70
C CYS A 20 13.30 -13.08 7.06
N LEU A 21 14.35 -13.01 7.87
CA LEU A 21 15.74 -12.92 7.38
C LEU A 21 16.19 -14.17 6.63
N GLU A 22 15.88 -15.37 7.13
CA GLU A 22 16.19 -16.64 6.44
C GLU A 22 15.60 -16.64 5.03
N SER A 23 14.37 -16.14 4.88
CA SER A 23 13.71 -16.07 3.55
C SER A 23 14.42 -15.13 2.57
N VAL A 24 15.10 -14.10 3.06
CA VAL A 24 15.95 -13.23 2.25
C VAL A 24 17.28 -13.92 1.94
N MET A 25 17.93 -14.51 2.94
CA MET A 25 19.25 -15.12 2.83
C MET A 25 19.31 -16.31 1.87
N ILE A 26 18.19 -17.01 1.66
CA ILE A 26 18.10 -18.17 0.75
C ILE A 26 17.72 -17.79 -0.68
N GLN A 27 17.49 -16.50 -0.98
CA GLN A 27 17.17 -16.11 -2.36
C GLN A 27 18.33 -16.46 -3.29
N ALA A 28 18.06 -17.32 -4.27
CA ALA A 28 19.04 -17.64 -5.32
C ALA A 28 19.14 -16.46 -6.29
N ILE A 29 20.32 -15.85 -6.38
CA ILE A 29 20.50 -14.63 -7.15
C ILE A 29 21.63 -14.86 -8.15
N PHE A 30 21.24 -14.98 -9.41
CA PHE A 30 22.14 -14.96 -10.53
C PHE A 30 21.94 -13.64 -11.29
N ASN A 31 23.00 -12.92 -11.58
CA ASN A 31 23.00 -11.68 -12.36
C ASN A 31 22.38 -10.43 -11.70
N ALA A 32 22.28 -10.38 -10.38
CA ALA A 32 21.83 -9.19 -9.66
C ALA A 32 22.67 -8.93 -8.41
N GLU A 33 22.73 -7.67 -7.99
CA GLU A 33 23.28 -7.26 -6.69
C GLU A 33 22.14 -7.00 -5.73
N ILE A 34 22.15 -7.65 -4.57
CA ILE A 34 21.14 -7.41 -3.54
C ILE A 34 21.80 -6.88 -2.27
N GLU A 35 21.25 -5.78 -1.78
CA GLU A 35 21.47 -5.31 -0.42
C GLU A 35 20.17 -5.44 0.39
N CYS A 36 20.34 -5.62 1.70
CA CYS A 36 19.24 -5.64 2.65
C CYS A 36 19.46 -4.56 3.71
N VAL A 37 18.64 -3.53 3.71
CA VAL A 37 18.66 -2.46 4.71
C VAL A 37 17.69 -2.81 5.82
N VAL A 38 18.23 -3.21 6.96
CA VAL A 38 17.46 -3.53 8.17
C VAL A 38 17.38 -2.28 9.03
N VAL A 39 16.17 -1.80 9.31
CA VAL A 39 15.97 -0.60 10.13
C VAL A 39 15.44 -0.99 11.51
N ASP A 40 16.30 -0.84 12.53
CA ASP A 40 15.95 -1.02 13.94
C ASP A 40 15.16 0.21 14.44
N ASP A 41 13.86 0.05 14.62
CA ASP A 41 13.00 1.12 15.14
C ASP A 41 12.89 1.11 16.68
N CYS A 42 13.96 0.71 17.35
CA CYS A 42 14.12 0.73 18.80
C CYS A 42 13.06 -0.12 19.54
N GLY A 43 12.95 -1.41 19.16
CA GLY A 43 11.92 -2.32 19.70
C GLY A 43 12.18 -2.76 21.15
N LEU A 44 13.41 -2.72 21.64
CA LEU A 44 13.83 -3.11 23.01
C LEU A 44 13.46 -4.56 23.38
N ASP A 45 13.27 -5.43 22.40
CA ASP A 45 13.08 -6.88 22.54
C ASP A 45 14.26 -7.65 21.93
N GLY A 46 14.21 -8.98 21.91
CA GLY A 46 15.27 -9.84 21.33
C GLY A 46 15.38 -9.80 19.80
N SER A 47 14.54 -9.04 19.09
CA SER A 47 14.52 -9.01 17.61
C SER A 47 15.89 -8.70 17.01
N MET A 48 16.54 -7.64 17.50
CA MET A 48 17.81 -7.17 16.93
C MET A 48 19.00 -8.06 17.31
N ASP A 49 18.94 -8.78 18.42
CA ASP A 49 19.98 -9.76 18.77
C ASP A 49 19.95 -10.93 17.79
N ILE A 50 18.75 -11.42 17.44
CA ILE A 50 18.56 -12.44 16.41
C ILE A 50 19.10 -11.94 15.07
N VAL A 51 18.70 -10.73 14.64
CA VAL A 51 19.13 -10.12 13.39
C VAL A 51 20.64 -10.02 13.29
N ARG A 52 21.31 -9.45 14.32
CA ARG A 52 22.77 -9.28 14.34
C ARG A 52 23.49 -10.62 14.31
N GLN A 53 23.02 -11.61 15.09
CA GLN A 53 23.60 -12.95 15.07
C GLN A 53 23.51 -13.60 13.70
N MET A 54 22.36 -13.52 13.04
CA MET A 54 22.16 -14.12 11.72
C MET A 54 23.04 -13.46 10.67
N ILE A 55 23.10 -12.14 10.65
CA ILE A 55 23.95 -11.38 9.70
C ILE A 55 25.43 -11.70 9.92
N ALA A 56 25.90 -11.78 11.18
CA ALA A 56 27.29 -12.13 11.50
C ALA A 56 27.67 -13.54 11.02
N CYS A 57 26.74 -14.47 10.95
CA CYS A 57 26.97 -15.84 10.47
C CYS A 57 26.76 -16.01 8.96
N TYR A 58 26.22 -15.01 8.28
CA TYR A 58 25.90 -15.11 6.86
C TYR A 58 27.17 -15.03 5.98
N GLN A 59 27.30 -15.97 5.04
CA GLN A 59 28.43 -16.06 4.12
C GLN A 59 28.00 -15.94 2.64
N GLY A 60 26.74 -15.60 2.38
CA GLY A 60 26.20 -15.45 1.04
C GLY A 60 26.49 -14.08 0.40
N PRO A 61 25.97 -13.82 -0.80
CA PRO A 61 26.30 -12.63 -1.59
C PRO A 61 25.52 -11.37 -1.19
N ILE A 62 24.51 -11.47 -0.34
CA ILE A 62 23.67 -10.31 0.02
C ILE A 62 24.42 -9.43 1.03
N CYS A 63 24.52 -8.13 0.74
CA CYS A 63 25.08 -7.15 1.65
C CYS A 63 24.00 -6.67 2.64
N PHE A 64 24.30 -6.73 3.95
CA PHE A 64 23.39 -6.23 4.99
C PHE A 64 23.89 -4.91 5.56
N GLU A 65 23.00 -3.92 5.67
CA GLU A 65 23.22 -2.67 6.40
C GLU A 65 22.19 -2.59 7.53
N ILE A 66 22.63 -2.33 8.78
CA ILE A 66 21.74 -2.10 9.92
C ILE A 66 21.74 -0.60 10.23
N VAL A 67 20.56 0.02 10.20
CA VAL A 67 20.35 1.41 10.56
C VAL A 67 19.49 1.47 11.81
N CYS A 68 19.95 2.18 12.85
CA CYS A 68 19.26 2.22 14.14
C CYS A 68 18.63 3.60 14.38
N HIS A 69 17.38 3.62 14.82
CA HIS A 69 16.76 4.80 15.38
C HIS A 69 17.10 4.94 16.87
N GLU A 70 17.32 6.13 17.36
CA GLU A 70 17.55 6.40 18.78
C GLU A 70 16.32 6.12 19.66
N LYS A 71 15.13 6.18 19.05
CA LYS A 71 13.83 5.87 19.67
C LYS A 71 12.85 5.38 18.60
N ASN A 72 11.77 4.73 19.01
CA ASN A 72 10.70 4.35 18.10
C ASN A 72 10.13 5.58 17.39
N LYS A 73 10.15 5.56 16.04
CA LYS A 73 9.59 6.60 15.15
C LYS A 73 8.39 6.08 14.36
N GLY A 74 8.11 4.78 14.41
CA GLY A 74 7.01 4.11 13.73
C GLY A 74 7.37 3.61 12.34
N LEU A 75 6.52 2.72 11.82
CA LEU A 75 6.73 1.97 10.57
C LEU A 75 7.01 2.87 9.36
N SER A 76 6.25 3.96 9.20
CA SER A 76 6.47 4.94 8.13
C SER A 76 7.88 5.52 8.14
N ALA A 77 8.35 5.94 9.32
CA ALA A 77 9.68 6.51 9.47
C ALA A 77 10.77 5.46 9.20
N ALA A 78 10.57 4.22 9.66
CA ALA A 78 11.51 3.14 9.42
C ALA A 78 11.61 2.79 7.92
N ARG A 79 10.48 2.70 7.20
CA ARG A 79 10.48 2.51 5.74
C ARG A 79 11.13 3.69 4.99
N ASN A 80 10.86 4.92 5.41
CA ASN A 80 11.50 6.11 4.83
C ASN A 80 13.02 6.09 5.06
N THR A 81 13.47 5.79 6.28
CA THR A 81 14.90 5.65 6.60
C THR A 81 15.55 4.58 5.72
N GLY A 82 14.93 3.40 5.59
CA GLY A 82 15.42 2.35 4.70
C GLY A 82 15.50 2.82 3.23
N LEU A 83 14.51 3.56 2.75
CA LEU A 83 14.51 4.09 1.39
C LEU A 83 15.64 5.11 1.15
N TYR A 84 15.99 5.94 2.15
CA TYR A 84 17.13 6.87 2.06
C TYR A 84 18.46 6.15 2.01
N HIS A 85 18.61 5.02 2.71
CA HIS A 85 19.82 4.21 2.71
C HIS A 85 19.92 3.29 1.48
N ALA A 86 18.80 2.96 0.86
CA ALA A 86 18.74 2.11 -0.31
C ALA A 86 19.55 2.69 -1.49
N LYS A 87 20.38 1.85 -2.14
CA LYS A 87 21.26 2.19 -3.27
C LYS A 87 20.85 1.50 -4.57
N GLY A 88 20.05 0.43 -4.47
CA GLY A 88 19.62 -0.37 -5.61
C GLY A 88 18.78 0.42 -6.62
N ASP A 89 18.74 -0.07 -7.86
CA ASP A 89 17.87 0.46 -8.93
C ASP A 89 16.39 0.26 -8.59
N TYR A 90 16.12 -0.82 -7.88
CA TYR A 90 14.79 -1.19 -7.40
C TYR A 90 14.76 -1.35 -5.88
N VAL A 91 13.60 -1.08 -5.30
CA VAL A 91 13.32 -1.22 -3.87
C VAL A 91 12.20 -2.22 -3.65
N PHE A 92 12.36 -3.05 -2.62
CA PHE A 92 11.36 -3.99 -2.15
C PHE A 92 11.16 -3.82 -0.64
N PHE A 93 9.92 -3.54 -0.21
CA PHE A 93 9.56 -3.50 1.21
C PHE A 93 9.11 -4.89 1.66
N LEU A 94 9.73 -5.39 2.74
CA LEU A 94 9.39 -6.64 3.40
C LEU A 94 9.05 -6.37 4.86
N ASP A 95 7.82 -6.66 5.27
CA ASP A 95 7.44 -6.55 6.67
C ASP A 95 8.06 -7.69 7.47
N SER A 96 8.58 -7.38 8.65
CA SER A 96 9.43 -8.30 9.41
C SER A 96 8.69 -9.44 10.11
N ASP A 97 7.37 -9.42 10.13
CA ASP A 97 6.51 -10.54 10.53
C ASP A 97 6.12 -11.47 9.37
N ASP A 98 6.47 -11.08 8.13
CA ASP A 98 6.23 -11.82 6.89
C ASP A 98 7.51 -12.49 6.34
N TYR A 99 7.39 -13.20 5.22
CA TYR A 99 8.54 -13.82 4.56
C TYR A 99 8.34 -14.04 3.06
N LEU A 100 9.44 -14.24 2.35
CA LEU A 100 9.46 -14.47 0.90
C LEU A 100 9.35 -15.96 0.57
N MET A 101 8.80 -16.27 -0.60
CA MET A 101 8.96 -17.60 -1.18
C MET A 101 10.40 -17.77 -1.73
N PRO A 102 10.94 -19.00 -1.80
CA PRO A 102 12.36 -19.23 -2.14
C PRO A 102 12.82 -18.58 -3.45
N ASP A 103 12.01 -18.60 -4.50
CA ASP A 103 12.40 -18.13 -5.84
C ASP A 103 11.83 -16.74 -6.18
N SER A 104 11.43 -15.96 -5.17
CA SER A 104 10.71 -14.69 -5.38
C SER A 104 11.50 -13.70 -6.21
N PHE A 105 12.79 -13.50 -5.88
CA PHE A 105 13.62 -12.56 -6.64
C PHE A 105 14.04 -13.07 -8.00
N GLN A 106 14.13 -14.39 -8.20
CA GLN A 106 14.34 -14.96 -9.51
C GLN A 106 13.20 -14.58 -10.46
N TYR A 107 11.94 -14.76 -10.04
CA TYR A 107 10.79 -14.37 -10.87
C TYR A 107 10.76 -12.87 -11.17
N PHE A 108 11.13 -12.01 -10.22
CA PHE A 108 11.20 -10.58 -10.45
C PHE A 108 12.30 -10.24 -11.47
N LEU A 109 13.50 -10.81 -11.32
CA LEU A 109 14.65 -10.54 -12.18
C LEU A 109 14.43 -10.99 -13.63
N GLU A 110 13.93 -12.21 -13.85
CA GLU A 110 13.60 -12.71 -15.18
C GLU A 110 12.64 -11.78 -15.93
N ASN A 111 11.72 -11.14 -15.20
CA ASN A 111 10.77 -10.21 -15.78
C ASN A 111 11.36 -8.80 -15.97
N LEU A 112 12.27 -8.35 -15.12
CA LEU A 112 13.02 -7.10 -15.34
C LEU A 112 13.95 -7.18 -16.54
N GLU A 113 14.58 -8.33 -16.80
CA GLU A 113 15.39 -8.54 -18.00
C GLU A 113 14.52 -8.44 -19.27
N ARG A 114 13.29 -8.96 -19.21
CA ARG A 114 12.34 -8.91 -20.33
C ARG A 114 11.71 -7.54 -20.52
N TYR A 115 11.50 -6.78 -19.42
CA TYR A 115 10.85 -5.48 -19.40
C TYR A 115 11.71 -4.46 -18.63
N PRO A 116 12.84 -4.00 -19.17
CA PRO A 116 13.82 -3.19 -18.43
C PRO A 116 13.30 -1.82 -17.97
N ASP A 117 12.26 -1.30 -18.63
CA ASP A 117 11.67 0.00 -18.33
C ASP A 117 10.45 -0.08 -17.40
N ILE A 118 10.14 -1.25 -16.85
CA ILE A 118 9.00 -1.43 -15.95
C ILE A 118 9.18 -0.63 -14.64
N ASP A 119 8.13 0.05 -14.20
CA ASP A 119 8.18 0.85 -12.96
C ASP A 119 7.92 0.01 -11.72
N VAL A 120 6.98 -0.96 -11.82
CA VAL A 120 6.59 -1.82 -10.70
C VAL A 120 6.38 -3.26 -11.18
N VAL A 121 6.92 -4.22 -10.45
CA VAL A 121 6.57 -5.65 -10.59
C VAL A 121 5.94 -6.13 -9.30
N MET A 122 4.81 -6.83 -9.38
CA MET A 122 4.05 -7.30 -8.24
C MET A 122 3.64 -8.77 -8.41
N GLY A 123 3.89 -9.60 -7.40
CA GLY A 123 3.52 -11.00 -7.38
C GLY A 123 2.27 -11.31 -6.56
N ASN A 124 1.85 -12.57 -6.58
CA ASN A 124 0.80 -13.07 -5.72
C ASN A 124 1.26 -13.22 -4.26
N VAL A 125 0.29 -13.31 -3.37
CA VAL A 125 0.47 -13.44 -1.92
C VAL A 125 -0.17 -14.73 -1.44
N LYS A 126 0.54 -15.47 -0.59
CA LYS A 126 -0.03 -16.55 0.22
C LYS A 126 -0.44 -15.97 1.57
N ASN A 127 -1.73 -16.08 1.90
CA ASN A 127 -2.23 -15.65 3.21
C ASN A 127 -2.27 -16.82 4.17
N CYS A 128 -1.49 -16.77 5.26
CA CYS A 128 -1.49 -17.77 6.32
C CYS A 128 -2.42 -17.42 7.49
N LYS A 129 -3.00 -16.22 7.48
CA LYS A 129 -3.89 -15.75 8.56
C LYS A 129 -5.23 -16.51 8.62
N GLY A 130 -5.68 -17.05 7.46
CA GLY A 130 -7.09 -17.43 7.32
C GLY A 130 -8.00 -16.20 7.24
N GLY A 131 -9.05 -16.26 6.44
CA GLY A 131 -9.88 -15.10 6.09
C GLY A 131 -9.40 -14.38 4.83
N ASP A 132 -10.23 -13.50 4.29
CA ASP A 132 -9.94 -12.81 3.04
C ASP A 132 -9.04 -11.60 3.30
N LEU A 133 -7.78 -11.69 2.94
CA LEU A 133 -7.13 -10.50 2.41
C LEU A 133 -7.93 -10.14 1.16
N LEU A 134 -8.48 -8.94 1.07
CA LEU A 134 -9.20 -8.48 -0.12
C LEU A 134 -8.23 -8.36 -1.33
N ILE A 135 -7.57 -9.47 -1.65
CA ILE A 135 -6.61 -9.61 -2.77
C ILE A 135 -7.10 -10.76 -3.63
N LYS A 136 -7.46 -10.47 -4.86
CA LYS A 136 -7.77 -11.51 -5.83
C LYS A 136 -6.50 -12.01 -6.50
N ARG A 137 -6.43 -13.33 -6.67
CA ARG A 137 -5.30 -14.00 -7.30
C ARG A 137 -5.09 -13.50 -8.73
N ILE A 138 -3.84 -13.26 -9.07
CA ILE A 138 -3.37 -13.00 -10.43
C ILE A 138 -3.17 -14.38 -11.08
N GLU A 139 -3.91 -14.68 -12.13
CA GLU A 139 -3.85 -16.00 -12.80
C GLU A 139 -2.83 -16.04 -13.93
N ASN A 140 -2.60 -14.90 -14.61
CA ASN A 140 -1.69 -14.76 -15.74
C ASN A 140 -0.81 -13.53 -15.55
N SER A 141 0.34 -13.51 -16.23
CA SER A 141 1.16 -12.30 -16.28
C SER A 141 0.47 -11.20 -17.09
N TRP A 142 0.44 -9.98 -16.53
CA TRP A 142 -0.18 -8.83 -17.14
C TRP A 142 0.75 -7.63 -17.09
N LEU A 143 1.23 -7.20 -18.25
CA LEU A 143 1.85 -5.88 -18.39
C LEU A 143 0.73 -4.85 -18.59
N ILE A 144 0.66 -3.87 -17.70
CA ILE A 144 -0.36 -2.82 -17.70
C ILE A 144 0.36 -1.48 -17.83
N ASP A 145 0.11 -0.79 -18.94
CA ASP A 145 0.57 0.54 -19.29
C ASP A 145 -0.60 1.50 -19.61
N ASP A 146 -1.83 0.98 -19.57
CA ASP A 146 -3.07 1.73 -19.71
C ASP A 146 -3.71 2.00 -18.33
N CYS A 147 -4.01 3.26 -18.07
CA CYS A 147 -4.54 3.69 -16.78
C CYS A 147 -5.97 3.20 -16.49
N ASN A 148 -6.79 2.91 -17.51
CA ASN A 148 -8.14 2.38 -17.30
C ASN A 148 -8.05 0.89 -16.92
N VAL A 149 -7.16 0.13 -17.57
CA VAL A 149 -6.87 -1.28 -17.23
C VAL A 149 -6.31 -1.35 -15.83
N PHE A 150 -5.35 -0.48 -15.48
CA PHE A 150 -4.79 -0.38 -14.12
C PHE A 150 -5.89 -0.17 -13.09
N PHE A 151 -6.76 0.81 -13.33
CA PHE A 151 -7.85 1.14 -12.42
C PHE A 151 -8.86 -0.01 -12.28
N SER A 152 -9.23 -0.67 -13.40
CA SER A 152 -10.07 -1.86 -13.39
C SER A 152 -9.47 -2.97 -12.52
N ARG A 153 -8.17 -3.25 -12.67
CA ARG A 153 -7.47 -4.28 -11.86
C ARG A 153 -7.38 -3.93 -10.37
N MET A 154 -7.23 -2.65 -10.06
CA MET A 154 -7.27 -2.15 -8.67
C MET A 154 -8.66 -2.35 -8.05
N LEU A 155 -9.75 -2.03 -8.78
CA LEU A 155 -11.12 -2.27 -8.33
C LEU A 155 -11.44 -3.75 -8.13
N HIS A 156 -10.86 -4.62 -8.95
CA HIS A 156 -10.99 -6.07 -8.81
C HIS A 156 -10.03 -6.67 -7.78
N HIS A 157 -9.38 -5.82 -6.94
CA HIS A 157 -8.45 -6.23 -5.89
C HIS A 157 -7.26 -7.11 -6.38
N GLN A 158 -6.89 -7.00 -7.63
CA GLN A 158 -5.70 -7.64 -8.19
C GLN A 158 -4.46 -6.75 -8.02
N ILE A 159 -4.62 -5.42 -7.97
CA ILE A 159 -3.60 -4.47 -7.56
C ILE A 159 -3.98 -3.98 -6.17
N TYR A 160 -3.13 -4.30 -5.19
CA TYR A 160 -3.39 -3.96 -3.79
C TYR A 160 -2.53 -2.78 -3.31
N LEU A 161 -3.00 -2.12 -2.24
CA LEU A 161 -2.46 -0.86 -1.74
C LEU A 161 -1.38 -1.03 -0.63
N PHE A 162 -1.02 -2.25 -0.27
CA PHE A 162 0.04 -2.49 0.70
C PHE A 162 1.41 -2.12 0.11
N ALA A 163 2.38 -1.69 0.93
CA ALA A 163 3.72 -1.34 0.46
C ALA A 163 4.53 -2.58 0.05
N TRP A 164 4.35 -3.69 0.77
CA TRP A 164 5.09 -4.92 0.57
C TRP A 164 4.75 -5.66 -0.74
N ASN A 165 5.60 -6.62 -1.10
CA ASN A 165 5.49 -7.48 -2.28
C ASN A 165 5.41 -6.72 -3.62
N LYS A 166 6.13 -5.62 -3.70
CA LYS A 166 6.32 -4.84 -4.92
C LYS A 166 7.79 -4.53 -5.11
N LEU A 167 8.33 -4.89 -6.27
CA LEU A 167 9.62 -4.42 -6.71
C LEU A 167 9.41 -3.13 -7.49
N ILE A 168 9.93 -2.01 -6.98
CA ILE A 168 9.59 -0.65 -7.42
C ILE A 168 10.86 0.06 -7.85
N ARG A 169 10.84 0.70 -9.01
CA ARG A 169 11.96 1.52 -9.49
C ARG A 169 12.27 2.65 -8.48
N ARG A 170 13.45 2.59 -7.88
CA ARG A 170 13.86 3.54 -6.83
C ARG A 170 13.89 4.99 -7.32
N SER A 171 14.39 5.23 -8.54
CA SER A 171 14.45 6.57 -9.11
C SER A 171 13.09 7.26 -9.20
N LEU A 172 12.00 6.50 -9.42
CA LEU A 172 10.63 7.02 -9.40
C LEU A 172 10.23 7.47 -7.99
N LEU A 173 10.50 6.64 -6.96
CA LEU A 173 10.20 6.99 -5.57
C LEU A 173 10.92 8.27 -5.15
N MET A 174 12.20 8.39 -5.46
CA MET A 174 13.03 9.54 -5.10
C MET A 174 12.63 10.79 -5.89
N LYS A 175 12.47 10.69 -7.20
CA LYS A 175 12.11 11.82 -8.09
C LYS A 175 10.79 12.47 -7.68
N HIS A 176 9.79 11.65 -7.35
CA HIS A 176 8.45 12.13 -7.02
C HIS A 176 8.20 12.22 -5.51
N GLN A 177 9.27 12.05 -4.70
CA GLN A 177 9.19 12.12 -3.23
C GLN A 177 8.08 11.22 -2.66
N VAL A 178 8.00 9.97 -3.14
CA VAL A 178 7.01 8.98 -2.71
C VAL A 178 7.45 8.40 -1.36
N PHE A 179 7.29 9.18 -0.30
CA PHE A 179 7.58 8.81 1.08
C PHE A 179 6.30 8.53 1.86
N PHE A 180 6.42 7.69 2.89
CA PHE A 180 5.33 7.42 3.83
C PHE A 180 5.08 8.63 4.74
N ILE A 181 3.82 8.87 5.07
CA ILE A 181 3.44 9.91 6.04
C ILE A 181 3.79 9.39 7.44
N GLU A 182 4.68 10.07 8.14
CA GLU A 182 5.11 9.66 9.47
C GLU A 182 4.08 9.97 10.56
N GLY A 183 4.06 9.16 11.62
CA GLY A 183 3.19 9.36 12.78
C GLY A 183 1.71 9.04 12.55
N ILE A 184 1.40 8.28 11.49
CA ILE A 184 0.06 7.73 11.21
C ILE A 184 0.11 6.20 11.12
N ILE A 185 -1.05 5.57 11.20
CA ILE A 185 -1.29 4.17 10.83
C ILE A 185 -2.08 4.12 9.52
N TYR A 186 -2.12 2.97 8.83
CA TYR A 186 -2.71 2.80 7.50
C TYR A 186 -2.04 3.69 6.43
N GLU A 187 -0.75 3.91 6.60
CA GLU A 187 0.13 4.76 5.78
C GLU A 187 0.23 4.29 4.33
N ASP A 188 0.08 2.99 4.11
CA ASP A 188 0.17 2.34 2.80
C ASP A 188 -0.79 2.93 1.77
N GLN A 189 -1.92 3.40 2.22
CA GLN A 189 -3.01 3.87 1.35
C GLN A 189 -2.64 5.19 0.67
N ALA A 190 -2.18 6.18 1.44
CA ALA A 190 -1.73 7.45 0.90
C ALA A 190 -0.45 7.29 0.08
N TRP A 191 0.45 6.42 0.54
CA TRP A 191 1.69 6.10 -0.14
C TRP A 191 1.43 5.43 -1.50
N SER A 192 0.60 4.38 -1.54
CA SER A 192 0.25 3.71 -2.79
C SER A 192 -0.50 4.62 -3.77
N TYR A 193 -1.38 5.50 -3.27
CA TYR A 193 -2.00 6.51 -4.09
C TYR A 193 -0.96 7.39 -4.79
N LYS A 194 0.04 7.88 -4.03
CA LYS A 194 1.11 8.71 -4.58
C LYS A 194 1.99 7.93 -5.56
N LEU A 195 2.39 6.69 -5.22
CA LEU A 195 3.12 5.80 -6.12
C LEU A 195 2.39 5.62 -7.45
N PHE A 196 1.15 5.17 -7.38
CA PHE A 196 0.34 4.86 -8.56
C PHE A 196 -0.02 6.09 -9.39
N SER A 197 0.07 7.29 -8.81
CA SER A 197 -0.06 8.54 -9.55
C SER A 197 1.13 8.86 -10.45
N HIS A 198 2.25 8.16 -10.31
CA HIS A 198 3.49 8.46 -11.02
C HIS A 198 4.04 7.31 -11.85
N ILE A 199 3.52 6.08 -11.70
CA ILE A 199 3.95 4.95 -12.52
C ILE A 199 3.40 5.04 -13.93
N SER A 200 4.17 4.56 -14.90
CA SER A 200 3.75 4.43 -16.31
C SER A 200 3.41 2.98 -16.64
N SER A 201 3.94 2.03 -15.87
CA SER A 201 3.74 0.61 -16.13
C SER A 201 3.83 -0.23 -14.86
N ILE A 202 3.04 -1.29 -14.81
CA ILE A 202 3.08 -2.31 -13.77
C ILE A 202 2.96 -3.69 -14.39
N LEU A 203 3.79 -4.61 -13.93
CA LEU A 203 3.71 -6.02 -14.30
C LEU A 203 3.17 -6.84 -13.12
N LEU A 204 2.08 -7.54 -13.36
CA LEU A 204 1.48 -8.47 -12.42
C LEU A 204 1.95 -9.89 -12.73
N LEU A 205 2.43 -10.64 -11.72
CA LEU A 205 2.94 -11.99 -11.87
C LEU A 205 2.02 -13.02 -11.19
N PRO A 206 1.74 -14.18 -11.82
CA PRO A 206 0.93 -15.24 -11.22
C PRO A 206 1.66 -16.03 -10.14
N GLN A 207 2.98 -15.90 -10.01
CA GLN A 207 3.78 -16.56 -9.00
C GLN A 207 3.49 -15.98 -7.61
N VAL A 208 3.44 -16.87 -6.61
CA VAL A 208 3.40 -16.46 -5.21
C VAL A 208 4.83 -16.10 -4.80
N THR A 209 5.04 -14.85 -4.46
CA THR A 209 6.35 -14.30 -4.10
C THR A 209 6.45 -13.90 -2.62
N TYR A 210 5.33 -13.81 -1.94
CA TYR A 210 5.23 -13.28 -0.59
C TYR A 210 4.27 -14.11 0.25
N VAL A 211 4.62 -14.31 1.52
CA VAL A 211 3.76 -14.98 2.49
C VAL A 211 3.41 -14.02 3.61
N TYR A 212 2.12 -13.66 3.65
CA TYR A 212 1.55 -12.85 4.71
C TYR A 212 1.22 -13.73 5.91
N GLU A 213 1.93 -13.53 7.01
CA GLU A 213 1.82 -14.35 8.22
C GLU A 213 0.84 -13.75 9.22
N TYR A 214 0.29 -14.60 10.07
CA TYR A 214 -0.58 -14.15 11.15
C TYR A 214 0.24 -13.66 12.36
N ASN A 215 0.14 -12.36 12.65
CA ASN A 215 0.69 -11.76 13.85
C ASN A 215 -0.45 -11.20 14.72
N PRO A 216 -0.77 -11.81 15.87
CA PRO A 216 -1.84 -11.33 16.76
C PRO A 216 -1.54 -9.95 17.37
N GLN A 217 -0.27 -9.53 17.39
CA GLN A 217 0.15 -8.22 17.90
C GLN A 217 0.16 -7.13 16.83
N SER A 218 -0.12 -7.48 15.57
CA SER A 218 -0.24 -6.50 14.48
C SER A 218 -1.28 -5.42 14.81
N ILE A 219 -1.04 -4.22 14.33
CA ILE A 219 -1.94 -3.04 14.51
C ILE A 219 -3.37 -3.36 14.09
N VAL A 220 -3.54 -4.10 12.99
CA VAL A 220 -4.87 -4.47 12.45
C VAL A 220 -5.61 -5.52 13.28
N ASN A 221 -4.93 -6.21 14.20
CA ASN A 221 -5.52 -7.25 15.05
C ASN A 221 -5.78 -6.77 16.49
N LYS A 222 -5.31 -5.59 16.86
CA LYS A 222 -5.55 -5.01 18.18
C LYS A 222 -7.01 -4.55 18.32
N SER A 223 -7.60 -4.78 19.51
CA SER A 223 -8.91 -4.22 19.85
C SER A 223 -8.87 -2.69 19.85
N PHE A 224 -9.94 -2.07 19.36
CA PHE A 224 -10.04 -0.61 19.37
C PHE A 224 -10.16 -0.08 20.81
N SER A 225 -9.30 0.88 21.14
CA SER A 225 -9.38 1.72 22.32
C SER A 225 -9.67 3.17 21.92
N PRO A 226 -10.08 4.07 22.81
CA PRO A 226 -10.26 5.48 22.49
C PRO A 226 -9.01 6.13 21.87
N ALA A 227 -7.82 5.77 22.36
CA ALA A 227 -6.56 6.26 21.79
C ALA A 227 -6.31 5.74 20.36
N MET A 228 -6.62 4.47 20.11
CA MET A 228 -6.52 3.88 18.77
C MET A 228 -7.55 4.50 17.82
N ALA A 229 -8.76 4.79 18.29
CA ALA A 229 -9.78 5.46 17.51
C ALA A 229 -9.35 6.89 17.11
N ASP A 230 -8.78 7.66 18.04
CA ASP A 230 -8.26 8.99 17.77
C ASP A 230 -7.13 8.95 16.73
N LEU A 231 -6.19 8.01 16.87
CA LEU A 231 -5.10 7.77 15.93
C LEU A 231 -5.64 7.36 14.55
N SER A 232 -6.65 6.50 14.47
CA SER A 232 -7.26 6.07 13.22
C SER A 232 -7.92 7.23 12.48
N VAL A 233 -8.72 8.05 13.17
CA VAL A 233 -9.35 9.24 12.58
C VAL A 233 -8.30 10.23 12.09
N LYS A 234 -7.27 10.48 12.90
CA LYS A 234 -6.11 11.31 12.51
C LYS A 234 -5.46 10.78 11.24
N SER A 235 -5.21 9.48 11.17
CA SER A 235 -4.51 8.82 10.06
C SER A 235 -5.31 8.90 8.76
N TRP A 236 -6.59 8.54 8.75
CA TRP A 236 -7.43 8.66 7.56
C TRP A 236 -7.58 10.12 7.11
N THR A 237 -7.71 11.04 8.07
CA THR A 237 -7.80 12.48 7.77
C THR A 237 -6.52 12.99 7.12
N ALA A 238 -5.36 12.63 7.68
CA ALA A 238 -4.04 12.99 7.14
C ALA A 238 -3.82 12.40 5.75
N SER A 239 -4.19 11.13 5.54
CA SER A 239 -4.10 10.46 4.24
C SER A 239 -4.92 11.17 3.17
N VAL A 240 -6.18 11.49 3.45
CA VAL A 240 -7.04 12.20 2.50
C VAL A 240 -6.53 13.62 2.25
N ASN A 241 -6.05 14.31 3.28
CA ASN A 241 -5.47 15.63 3.12
C ASN A 241 -4.24 15.60 2.19
N ASN A 242 -3.34 14.64 2.40
CA ASN A 242 -2.17 14.43 1.54
C ASN A 242 -2.56 14.15 0.08
N MET A 243 -3.57 13.30 -0.16
CA MET A 243 -4.08 13.01 -1.50
C MET A 243 -4.69 14.26 -2.16
N LEU A 244 -5.37 15.11 -1.41
CA LEU A 244 -5.93 16.36 -1.92
C LEU A 244 -4.85 17.40 -2.25
N ASP A 245 -3.74 17.40 -1.51
CA ASP A 245 -2.59 18.29 -1.75
C ASP A 245 -1.74 17.82 -2.95
N ASN A 246 -1.75 16.52 -3.24
CA ASN A 246 -0.99 15.89 -4.31
C ASN A 246 -1.93 15.26 -5.36
N PRO A 247 -2.72 16.05 -6.10
CA PRO A 247 -3.61 15.50 -7.11
C PRO A 247 -2.79 14.91 -8.26
N PRO A 248 -3.27 13.81 -8.86
CA PRO A 248 -2.64 13.27 -10.05
C PRO A 248 -2.67 14.28 -11.21
N GLU A 249 -1.68 14.22 -12.09
CA GLU A 249 -1.64 15.08 -13.28
C GLU A 249 -2.81 14.77 -14.23
N PRO A 250 -3.58 15.78 -14.69
CA PRO A 250 -4.76 15.56 -15.52
C PRO A 250 -4.50 14.83 -16.83
N SER A 251 -3.29 14.92 -17.37
CA SER A 251 -2.87 14.30 -18.64
C SER A 251 -2.77 12.78 -18.59
N ARG A 252 -2.64 12.19 -17.39
CA ARG A 252 -2.45 10.75 -17.18
C ARG A 252 -3.72 10.00 -16.80
N TYR A 253 -4.82 10.70 -16.53
CA TYR A 253 -5.99 10.08 -15.92
C TYR A 253 -7.26 10.31 -16.70
N SER A 254 -7.91 9.21 -17.05
CA SER A 254 -9.29 9.26 -17.51
C SER A 254 -10.22 9.81 -16.42
N CYS A 255 -11.37 10.28 -16.84
CA CYS A 255 -12.44 10.71 -15.94
C CYS A 255 -12.77 9.65 -14.86
N ASN A 256 -12.63 8.37 -15.19
CA ASN A 256 -12.93 7.23 -14.32
C ASN A 256 -11.94 7.12 -13.15
N MET A 257 -10.65 7.33 -13.38
CA MET A 257 -9.65 7.32 -12.28
C MET A 257 -9.90 8.47 -11.30
N THR A 258 -10.20 9.67 -11.78
CA THR A 258 -10.54 10.80 -10.90
C THR A 258 -11.74 10.49 -10.02
N VAL A 259 -12.79 9.87 -10.57
CA VAL A 259 -13.96 9.43 -9.79
C VAL A 259 -13.57 8.38 -8.77
N GLY A 260 -12.78 7.38 -9.15
CA GLY A 260 -12.34 6.33 -8.25
C GLY A 260 -11.52 6.86 -7.07
N TYR A 261 -10.61 7.79 -7.31
CA TYR A 261 -9.85 8.42 -6.23
C TYR A 261 -10.72 9.24 -5.28
N LEU A 262 -11.70 9.97 -5.80
CA LEU A 262 -12.65 10.70 -4.97
C LEU A 262 -13.50 9.75 -4.10
N LEU A 263 -13.93 8.61 -4.66
CA LEU A 263 -14.66 7.57 -3.91
C LEU A 263 -13.79 6.94 -2.83
N PHE A 264 -12.54 6.65 -3.14
CA PHE A 264 -11.56 6.09 -2.20
C PHE A 264 -11.29 7.05 -1.02
N MET A 265 -11.07 8.34 -1.31
CA MET A 265 -10.96 9.36 -0.27
C MET A 265 -12.25 9.48 0.57
N GLY A 266 -13.41 9.38 -0.08
CA GLY A 266 -14.71 9.39 0.61
C GLY A 266 -14.88 8.21 1.56
N TYR A 267 -14.44 7.02 1.16
CA TYR A 267 -14.45 5.82 2.01
C TYR A 267 -13.62 6.02 3.30
N PHE A 268 -12.44 6.61 3.23
CA PHE A 268 -11.63 6.89 4.42
C PHE A 268 -12.27 7.90 5.35
N LEU A 269 -12.84 8.97 4.81
CA LEU A 269 -13.54 9.94 5.64
C LEU A 269 -14.83 9.38 6.24
N MET A 270 -15.45 8.40 5.59
CA MET A 270 -16.58 7.69 6.15
C MET A 270 -16.16 6.83 7.36
N ASN A 271 -15.08 6.05 7.23
CA ASN A 271 -14.54 5.29 8.36
C ASN A 271 -14.15 6.22 9.53
N ALA A 272 -13.55 7.37 9.23
CA ALA A 272 -13.23 8.38 10.23
C ALA A 272 -14.49 8.95 10.90
N ALA A 273 -15.57 9.16 10.15
CA ALA A 273 -16.85 9.64 10.70
C ALA A 273 -17.49 8.58 11.60
N ASP A 274 -17.50 7.32 11.19
CA ASP A 274 -18.08 6.22 11.96
C ASP A 274 -17.32 6.00 13.28
N MET A 275 -15.99 6.14 13.24
CA MET A 275 -15.17 6.04 14.44
C MET A 275 -15.50 7.16 15.44
N GLN A 276 -15.75 8.39 14.96
CA GLN A 276 -16.15 9.52 15.82
C GLN A 276 -17.52 9.35 16.48
N LEU A 277 -18.37 8.49 15.93
CA LEU A 277 -19.67 8.16 16.56
C LEU A 277 -19.55 7.11 17.66
N GLN A 278 -18.55 6.24 17.57
CA GLN A 278 -18.36 5.11 18.48
C GLN A 278 -17.44 5.45 19.65
N PHE A 279 -16.52 6.39 19.46
CA PHE A 279 -15.48 6.71 20.43
C PHE A 279 -15.35 8.23 20.64
N PRO A 280 -14.97 8.67 21.84
CA PRO A 280 -14.61 10.06 22.09
C PRO A 280 -13.32 10.40 21.34
N ILE A 281 -13.39 11.34 20.40
CA ILE A 281 -12.28 11.81 19.59
C ILE A 281 -11.84 13.21 20.08
N SER A 282 -10.54 13.46 20.10
CA SER A 282 -9.99 14.74 20.51
C SER A 282 -10.50 15.91 19.64
N LYS A 283 -10.71 17.08 20.24
CA LYS A 283 -11.25 18.25 19.54
C LYS A 283 -10.38 18.69 18.35
N GLY A 284 -9.05 18.54 18.46
CA GLY A 284 -8.12 18.87 17.38
C GLY A 284 -8.34 17.97 16.17
N VAL A 285 -8.35 16.66 16.37
CA VAL A 285 -8.55 15.67 15.32
C VAL A 285 -9.93 15.82 14.65
N SER A 286 -10.99 16.04 15.45
CA SER A 286 -12.33 16.28 14.91
C SER A 286 -12.42 17.54 14.06
N ARG A 287 -11.72 18.61 14.44
CA ARG A 287 -11.64 19.85 13.65
C ARG A 287 -10.93 19.60 12.32
N ASP A 288 -9.80 18.91 12.32
CA ASP A 288 -9.03 18.62 11.13
C ASP A 288 -9.82 17.75 10.15
N PHE A 289 -10.57 16.76 10.66
CA PHE A 289 -11.50 15.96 9.88
C PHE A 289 -12.56 16.84 9.17
N LEU A 290 -13.15 17.80 9.85
CA LEU A 290 -14.16 18.69 9.24
C LEU A 290 -13.56 19.57 8.13
N VAL A 291 -12.33 20.05 8.30
CA VAL A 291 -11.61 20.80 7.26
C VAL A 291 -11.39 19.96 6.02
N VAL A 292 -10.85 18.75 6.18
CA VAL A 292 -10.54 17.84 5.07
C VAL A 292 -11.83 17.39 4.36
N ARG A 293 -12.89 17.09 5.09
CA ARG A 293 -14.21 16.80 4.55
C ARG A 293 -14.72 17.92 3.64
N ARG A 294 -14.62 19.19 4.08
CA ARG A 294 -15.00 20.34 3.27
C ARG A 294 -14.15 20.46 2.01
N ARG A 295 -12.85 20.21 2.11
CA ARG A 295 -11.93 20.22 0.97
C ARG A 295 -12.32 19.17 -0.09
N LEU A 296 -12.63 17.94 0.34
CA LEU A 296 -13.06 16.87 -0.57
C LEU A 296 -14.36 17.25 -1.29
N LEU A 297 -15.34 17.81 -0.58
CA LEU A 297 -16.59 18.27 -1.15
C LEU A 297 -16.37 19.33 -2.23
N LEU A 298 -15.59 20.37 -1.94
CA LEU A 298 -15.27 21.45 -2.90
C LEU A 298 -14.52 20.91 -4.13
N ARG A 299 -13.63 19.92 -3.92
CA ARG A 299 -12.92 19.26 -5.02
C ARG A 299 -13.88 18.50 -5.94
N SER A 300 -14.83 17.76 -5.36
CA SER A 300 -15.84 17.00 -6.12
C SER A 300 -16.71 17.92 -6.98
N LEU A 301 -17.10 19.08 -6.45
CA LEU A 301 -17.84 20.11 -7.19
C LEU A 301 -17.01 20.70 -8.33
N ARG A 302 -15.74 20.98 -8.12
CA ARG A 302 -14.85 21.53 -9.15
C ARG A 302 -14.68 20.61 -10.36
N TYR A 303 -14.74 19.30 -10.14
CA TYR A 303 -14.70 18.33 -11.25
C TYR A 303 -16.06 18.11 -11.92
N GLY A 304 -17.05 18.96 -11.65
CA GLY A 304 -18.40 18.84 -12.25
C GLY A 304 -19.17 17.59 -11.80
N ARG A 305 -18.75 16.97 -10.68
CA ARG A 305 -19.34 15.75 -10.16
C ARG A 305 -20.37 16.04 -9.09
N LEU A 306 -21.44 16.73 -9.47
CA LEU A 306 -22.51 17.12 -8.54
C LEU A 306 -23.10 15.91 -7.81
N LEU A 307 -23.33 14.80 -8.51
CA LEU A 307 -23.84 13.56 -7.91
C LEU A 307 -22.90 13.01 -6.83
N LEU A 308 -21.58 13.05 -7.07
CA LEU A 308 -20.58 12.62 -6.11
C LEU A 308 -20.53 13.56 -4.91
N ALA A 309 -20.65 14.86 -5.12
CA ALA A 309 -20.72 15.85 -4.04
C ALA A 309 -22.01 15.66 -3.21
N CYS A 310 -23.16 15.40 -3.83
CA CYS A 310 -24.40 15.06 -3.16
C CYS A 310 -24.28 13.76 -2.36
N PHE A 311 -23.63 12.74 -2.92
CA PHE A 311 -23.31 11.49 -2.24
C PHE A 311 -22.47 11.73 -0.97
N PHE A 312 -21.39 12.51 -1.05
CA PHE A 312 -20.59 12.86 0.12
C PHE A 312 -21.37 13.68 1.15
N LEU A 313 -22.24 14.58 0.71
CA LEU A 313 -23.12 15.33 1.62
C LEU A 313 -24.08 14.41 2.38
N LEU A 314 -24.66 13.42 1.69
CA LEU A 314 -25.58 12.45 2.29
C LEU A 314 -24.87 11.52 3.27
N LEU A 315 -23.67 11.02 2.94
CA LEU A 315 -22.87 10.16 3.82
C LEU A 315 -22.50 10.84 5.14
N PHE A 316 -22.37 12.18 5.14
CA PHE A 316 -21.96 12.94 6.30
C PHE A 316 -23.11 13.59 7.09
N ARG A 317 -24.37 13.27 6.77
CA ARG A 317 -25.49 13.65 7.63
C ARG A 317 -25.49 12.78 8.89
N PRO A 318 -26.07 13.26 10.02
CA PRO A 318 -26.19 12.46 11.25
C PRO A 318 -27.29 11.40 11.09
N PHE A 319 -27.05 10.41 10.25
CA PHE A 319 -27.86 9.20 10.18
C PHE A 319 -27.36 8.18 11.21
N SER A 320 -28.24 7.31 11.70
CA SER A 320 -27.80 6.18 12.51
C SER A 320 -26.85 5.28 11.72
N TYR A 321 -25.90 4.65 12.39
CA TYR A 321 -24.91 3.72 11.77
C TYR A 321 -25.58 2.72 10.83
N LEU A 322 -26.67 2.07 11.24
CA LEU A 322 -27.41 1.11 10.43
C LEU A 322 -28.02 1.71 9.15
N GLN A 323 -28.50 2.95 9.21
CA GLN A 323 -29.03 3.65 8.03
C GLN A 323 -27.92 4.03 7.06
N ARG A 324 -26.73 4.40 7.55
CA ARG A 324 -25.56 4.70 6.70
C ARG A 324 -25.00 3.46 6.03
N VAL A 325 -24.85 2.36 6.79
CA VAL A 325 -24.39 1.08 6.24
C VAL A 325 -25.37 0.54 5.21
N SER A 326 -26.67 0.67 5.42
CA SER A 326 -27.69 0.26 4.45
C SER A 326 -27.67 1.14 3.19
N LEU A 327 -27.57 2.48 3.34
CA LEU A 327 -27.45 3.40 2.20
C LEU A 327 -26.15 3.19 1.42
N PHE A 328 -25.04 3.01 2.14
CA PHE A 328 -23.73 2.77 1.55
C PHE A 328 -23.70 1.42 0.83
N ARG A 329 -24.17 0.33 1.45
CA ARG A 329 -24.28 -0.97 0.77
C ARG A 329 -25.13 -0.88 -0.49
N ARG A 330 -26.29 -0.22 -0.43
CA ARG A 330 -27.18 -0.06 -1.58
C ARG A 330 -26.53 0.72 -2.71
N HIS A 331 -25.85 1.83 -2.41
CA HIS A 331 -25.16 2.64 -3.44
C HIS A 331 -23.77 2.12 -3.77
N TYR A 332 -23.11 1.39 -2.87
CA TYR A 332 -21.84 0.71 -3.17
C TYR A 332 -22.06 -0.40 -4.20
N TYR A 333 -23.10 -1.20 -4.08
CA TYR A 333 -23.48 -2.18 -5.11
C TYR A 333 -23.90 -1.51 -6.43
N ASP A 334 -24.58 -0.36 -6.40
CA ASP A 334 -24.89 0.41 -7.59
C ASP A 334 -23.63 1.03 -8.22
N ILE A 335 -22.71 1.53 -7.41
CA ILE A 335 -21.40 2.04 -7.85
C ILE A 335 -20.52 0.88 -8.33
N GLU A 336 -20.49 -0.23 -7.63
CA GLU A 336 -19.79 -1.45 -8.04
C GLU A 336 -20.35 -2.00 -9.36
N SER A 337 -21.67 -1.99 -9.55
CA SER A 337 -22.32 -2.34 -10.80
C SER A 337 -21.95 -1.40 -11.93
N VAL A 338 -21.96 -0.08 -11.71
CA VAL A 338 -21.54 0.93 -12.68
C VAL A 338 -20.05 0.79 -13.00
N MET A 339 -19.22 0.54 -11.98
CA MET A 339 -17.78 0.37 -12.14
C MET A 339 -17.44 -0.96 -12.83
N ASN A 340 -18.18 -2.04 -12.55
CA ASN A 340 -18.08 -3.31 -13.26
C ASN A 340 -18.52 -3.16 -14.74
N THR A 341 -19.55 -2.38 -15.01
CA THR A 341 -19.99 -2.07 -16.40
C THR A 341 -18.91 -1.31 -17.15
N ILE A 342 -18.25 -0.34 -16.50
CA ILE A 342 -17.13 0.41 -17.09
C ILE A 342 -15.92 -0.51 -17.31
N ALA A 343 -15.62 -1.39 -16.36
CA ALA A 343 -14.54 -2.37 -16.47
C ALA A 343 -14.77 -3.38 -17.60
N HIS A 344 -15.98 -3.91 -17.73
CA HIS A 344 -16.36 -4.81 -18.83
C HIS A 344 -16.28 -4.13 -20.21
N GLN A 345 -16.64 -2.84 -20.30
CA GLN A 345 -16.50 -2.09 -21.56
C GLN A 345 -15.02 -1.88 -21.94
N THR A 346 -14.15 -1.65 -20.98
CA THR A 346 -12.69 -1.54 -21.21
C THR A 346 -12.06 -2.87 -21.60
N ASP A 347 -12.41 -3.97 -20.95
CA ASP A 347 -11.95 -5.30 -21.32
C ASP A 347 -12.41 -5.74 -22.72
N PHE A 348 -13.64 -5.36 -23.12
CA PHE A 348 -14.17 -5.63 -24.44
C PHE A 348 -13.44 -4.84 -25.55
N MET A 349 -13.08 -3.58 -25.28
CA MET A 349 -12.32 -2.74 -26.22
C MET A 349 -10.87 -3.21 -26.38
N HIS A 350 -10.24 -3.73 -25.31
CA HIS A 350 -8.87 -4.26 -25.36
C HIS A 350 -8.77 -5.60 -26.10
N ASN A 351 -9.79 -6.47 -25.98
CA ASN A 351 -9.83 -7.73 -26.73
C ASN A 351 -10.05 -7.53 -28.25
N LYS A 352 -10.61 -6.42 -28.69
CA LYS A 352 -10.73 -6.07 -30.12
C LYS A 352 -9.42 -5.62 -30.78
N ASN A 353 -8.45 -5.16 -29.99
CA ASN A 353 -7.15 -4.70 -30.50
C ASN A 353 -6.06 -5.81 -30.46
N ARG A 354 -6.44 -7.08 -30.21
CA ARG A 354 -5.57 -8.24 -30.17
C ARG A 354 -5.85 -9.28 -31.28
N ILE A 355 -6.53 -8.86 -32.37
CA ILE A 355 -6.65 -9.64 -33.62
C ILE A 355 -5.79 -9.01 -34.71
#